data_bc04abe9085e5243c07ec53cdec77787
#
_entry.id   bc04abe9085e5243c07ec53cdec77787
#
_cell.length_a   1.000
_cell.length_b   1.000
_cell.length_c   1.000
_cell.angle_alpha   90.00
_cell.angle_beta   90.00
_cell.angle_gamma   90.00
#
_symmetry.space_group_name_H-M   'P 1'
#
loop_
_entity.id
_entity.type
_entity.pdbx_description
1 polymer ?
#
loop_
_entity_poly.entity_id
_entity_poly.type
_entity_poly.pdbx_seq_one_letter_code
_entity_poly.pdbx_strand_id
1 'polypeptide(L)'
;MLEIGGAASRSLTESQSSFGPTLAVEVTPIEKWLELEIGVTPLFRPHSTEWSVDLLFKKPWTLSDTKEVMIGIGPEWIYSNAYGIKMNSVAGEIVPDFMFWSSKKHRFGWYLEPSYEYKFGPGHEHSIGISGGLLIGIP
;
A
#
# COMPACT_ATOMS: atom_id res chain seq x y z
N MET A 1 -5.98 6.50 11.56
CA MET A 1 -4.73 7.07 11.02
C MET A 1 -4.91 7.29 9.53
N LEU A 2 -4.33 8.35 9.01
CA LEU A 2 -4.35 8.68 7.58
C LEU A 2 -2.94 8.65 7.05
N GLU A 3 -2.75 8.02 5.90
CA GLU A 3 -1.48 7.99 5.18
C GLU A 3 -1.62 8.71 3.85
N ILE A 4 -0.69 9.61 3.58
CA ILE A 4 -0.64 10.38 2.33
C ILE A 4 0.78 10.33 1.80
N GLY A 5 0.95 9.84 0.60
CA GLY A 5 2.29 9.72 0.04
C GLY A 5 2.32 9.44 -1.43
N GLY A 6 3.41 8.86 -1.85
CA GLY A 6 3.64 8.40 -3.20
C GLY A 6 3.99 6.91 -3.22
N ALA A 7 3.68 6.27 -4.31
CA ALA A 7 3.98 4.87 -4.56
C ALA A 7 4.64 4.69 -5.91
N ALA A 8 5.56 3.75 -5.97
CA ALA A 8 6.17 3.28 -7.21
C ALA A 8 6.07 1.76 -7.26
N SER A 9 5.78 1.22 -8.41
CA SER A 9 5.64 -0.21 -8.62
C SER A 9 6.39 -0.63 -9.87
N ARG A 10 6.96 -1.83 -9.83
CA ARG A 10 7.60 -2.42 -11.00
C ARG A 10 7.12 -3.86 -11.17
N SER A 11 6.59 -4.16 -12.34
CA SER A 11 6.28 -5.52 -12.72
C SER A 11 7.56 -6.29 -13.02
N LEU A 12 7.75 -7.42 -12.35
CA LEU A 12 8.87 -8.32 -12.60
C LEU A 12 8.65 -9.17 -13.85
N THR A 13 7.39 -9.34 -14.25
CA THR A 13 7.01 -10.12 -15.43
C THR A 13 7.16 -9.33 -16.71
N GLU A 14 6.72 -8.08 -16.73
CA GLU A 14 6.71 -7.22 -17.92
C GLU A 14 7.81 -6.17 -17.92
N SER A 15 8.59 -6.04 -16.87
CA SER A 15 9.64 -5.02 -16.70
C SER A 15 9.15 -3.58 -16.89
N GLN A 16 7.91 -3.31 -16.49
CA GLN A 16 7.31 -1.97 -16.53
C GLN A 16 7.25 -1.34 -15.16
N SER A 17 7.50 -0.04 -15.11
CA SER A 17 7.43 0.75 -13.89
C SER A 17 6.28 1.74 -13.95
N SER A 18 5.65 1.99 -12.80
CA SER A 18 4.59 2.97 -12.64
C SER A 18 4.74 3.67 -11.31
N PHE A 19 4.18 4.87 -11.20
CA PHE A 19 4.20 5.65 -9.97
C PHE A 19 2.97 6.53 -9.88
N GLY A 20 2.62 6.92 -8.68
CA GLY A 20 1.49 7.80 -8.42
C GLY A 20 1.32 8.13 -6.95
N PRO A 21 0.37 9.01 -6.63
CA PRO A 21 0.04 9.30 -5.24
C PRO A 21 -0.69 8.13 -4.60
N THR A 22 -0.60 8.04 -3.28
CA THR A 22 -1.36 7.04 -2.51
C THR A 22 -2.04 7.69 -1.32
N LEU A 23 -3.22 7.19 -1.01
CA LEU A 23 -4.00 7.62 0.14
C LEU A 23 -4.55 6.38 0.83
N ALA A 24 -4.32 6.25 2.12
CA ALA A 24 -4.85 5.14 2.90
C ALA A 24 -5.41 5.61 4.24
N VAL A 25 -6.40 4.89 4.71
CA VAL A 25 -7.00 5.07 6.03
C VAL A 25 -6.84 3.77 6.80
N GLU A 26 -6.32 3.89 8.00
CA GLU A 26 -6.08 2.75 8.88
C GLU A 26 -6.92 2.88 10.15
N VAL A 27 -7.56 1.80 10.53
CA VAL A 27 -8.33 1.68 11.77
C VAL A 27 -7.81 0.49 12.58
N THR A 28 -7.95 0.55 13.90
CA THR A 28 -7.46 -0.46 14.82
C THR A 28 -8.61 -1.16 15.53
N PRO A 29 -9.22 -2.20 14.93
CA PRO A 29 -10.32 -2.93 15.56
C PRO A 29 -9.89 -3.72 16.80
N ILE A 30 -8.65 -4.23 16.82
CA ILE A 30 -8.10 -4.92 17.99
C ILE A 30 -6.73 -4.32 18.31
N GLU A 31 -6.70 -3.54 19.38
CA GLU A 31 -5.50 -2.80 19.79
C GLU A 31 -4.29 -3.74 19.98
N LYS A 32 -3.14 -3.34 19.43
CA LYS A 32 -1.86 -4.07 19.44
C LYS A 32 -1.87 -5.43 18.74
N TRP A 33 -2.98 -5.80 18.12
CA TRP A 33 -3.08 -7.12 17.48
C TRP A 33 -3.50 -7.07 16.03
N LEU A 34 -4.48 -6.24 15.68
CA LEU A 34 -5.00 -6.16 14.30
C LEU A 34 -5.29 -4.72 13.93
N GLU A 35 -4.74 -4.33 12.80
CA GLU A 35 -5.06 -3.07 12.13
C GLU A 35 -5.59 -3.37 10.74
N LEU A 36 -6.57 -2.61 10.30
CA LEU A 36 -7.15 -2.69 8.96
C LEU A 36 -6.83 -1.43 8.20
N GLU A 37 -6.31 -1.58 7.00
CA GLU A 37 -6.02 -0.47 6.11
C GLU A 37 -6.80 -0.61 4.81
N ILE A 38 -7.39 0.49 4.36
CA ILE A 38 -7.97 0.61 3.03
C ILE A 38 -7.20 1.70 2.31
N GLY A 39 -6.57 1.32 1.20
CA GLY A 39 -5.77 2.22 0.40
C GLY A 39 -6.30 2.38 -1.02
N VAL A 40 -6.04 3.53 -1.61
CA VAL A 40 -6.31 3.82 -3.02
C VAL A 40 -5.08 4.43 -3.63
N THR A 41 -4.62 3.85 -4.72
CA THR A 41 -3.40 4.28 -5.41
C THR A 41 -3.63 4.30 -6.92
N PRO A 42 -3.78 5.49 -7.52
CA PRO A 42 -3.67 5.60 -8.97
C PRO A 42 -2.21 5.52 -9.38
N LEU A 43 -1.91 4.65 -10.32
CA LEU A 43 -0.57 4.46 -10.87
C LEU A 43 -0.56 4.87 -12.34
N PHE A 44 0.37 5.73 -12.69
CA PHE A 44 0.49 6.28 -14.03
C PHE A 44 1.65 5.66 -14.77
N ARG A 45 1.38 5.26 -16.01
CA ARG A 45 2.36 4.76 -16.98
C ARG A 45 2.17 5.52 -18.28
N PRO A 46 3.16 5.55 -19.17
CA PRO A 46 2.93 6.06 -20.53
C PRO A 46 1.76 5.31 -21.19
N HIS A 47 0.74 6.05 -21.63
CA HIS A 47 -0.46 5.53 -22.31
C HIS A 47 -1.37 4.62 -21.47
N SER A 48 -1.20 4.54 -20.16
CA SER A 48 -2.10 3.75 -19.33
C SER A 48 -2.22 4.33 -17.92
N THR A 49 -3.36 4.08 -17.29
CA THR A 49 -3.63 4.42 -15.89
C THR A 49 -4.17 3.19 -15.19
N GLU A 50 -3.64 2.90 -14.02
CA GLU A 50 -4.05 1.78 -13.20
C GLU A 50 -4.54 2.30 -11.85
N TRP A 51 -5.73 1.89 -11.44
CA TRP A 51 -6.29 2.19 -10.12
C TRP A 51 -6.20 0.95 -9.25
N SER A 52 -5.66 1.11 -8.09
CA SER A 52 -5.48 0.02 -7.14
C SER A 52 -6.22 0.36 -5.86
N VAL A 53 -7.04 -0.56 -5.38
CA VAL A 53 -7.73 -0.48 -4.10
C VAL A 53 -7.35 -1.72 -3.31
N ASP A 54 -6.76 -1.53 -2.15
CA ASP A 54 -6.31 -2.62 -1.30
C ASP A 54 -6.99 -2.62 0.06
N LEU A 55 -7.11 -3.81 0.62
CA LEU A 55 -7.54 -4.04 1.98
C LEU A 55 -6.49 -4.90 2.66
N LEU A 56 -5.79 -4.32 3.62
CA LEU A 56 -4.71 -4.99 4.34
C LEU A 56 -5.10 -5.30 5.77
N PHE A 57 -4.78 -6.50 6.18
CA PHE A 57 -4.85 -6.95 7.56
C PHE A 57 -3.43 -6.91 8.11
N LYS A 58 -3.17 -5.98 9.02
CA LYS A 58 -1.82 -5.71 9.54
C LYS A 58 -1.68 -6.15 10.98
N LYS A 59 -0.55 -6.77 11.28
CA LYS A 59 -0.14 -7.09 12.64
C LYS A 59 0.94 -6.10 13.08
N PRO A 60 0.68 -5.27 14.11
CA PRO A 60 1.67 -4.31 14.58
C PRO A 60 2.63 -4.90 15.61
N TRP A 61 3.86 -4.38 15.59
CA TRP A 61 4.87 -4.58 16.63
C TRP A 61 5.49 -3.23 16.98
N THR A 62 5.38 -2.85 18.23
CA THR A 62 5.94 -1.60 18.72
C THR A 62 7.41 -1.79 19.11
N LEU A 63 8.30 -1.09 18.41
CA LEU A 63 9.75 -1.13 18.70
C LEU A 63 10.16 -0.11 19.76
N SER A 64 9.52 1.06 19.74
CA SER A 64 9.72 2.13 20.70
C SER A 64 8.49 3.04 20.71
N ASP A 65 8.50 4.08 21.54
CA ASP A 65 7.39 5.05 21.60
C ASP A 65 7.17 5.81 20.27
N THR A 66 8.17 5.80 19.38
CA THR A 66 8.13 6.54 18.11
C THR A 66 8.38 5.67 16.88
N LYS A 67 8.62 4.37 17.06
CA LYS A 67 8.90 3.45 15.96
C LYS A 67 8.01 2.23 16.05
N GLU A 68 7.39 1.90 14.93
CA GLU A 68 6.49 0.78 14.80
C GLU A 68 6.75 0.04 13.50
N VAL A 69 6.61 -1.27 13.52
CA VAL A 69 6.70 -2.12 12.34
C VAL A 69 5.44 -2.94 12.26
N MET A 70 4.86 -3.02 11.07
CA MET A 70 3.71 -3.88 10.81
C MET A 70 3.99 -4.80 9.63
N ILE A 71 3.32 -5.94 9.61
CA ILE A 71 3.27 -6.81 8.44
C ILE A 71 1.81 -6.96 8.08
N GLY A 72 1.47 -6.59 6.85
CA GLY A 72 0.14 -6.69 6.30
C GLY A 72 0.06 -7.70 5.18
N ILE A 73 -1.09 -8.34 5.08
CA ILE A 73 -1.46 -9.17 3.94
C ILE A 73 -2.91 -8.86 3.59
N GLY A 74 -3.26 -8.99 2.33
CA GLY A 74 -4.64 -8.81 1.92
C GLY A 74 -4.83 -8.79 0.42
N PRO A 75 -6.12 -8.72 0.01
CA PRO A 75 -6.47 -8.62 -1.39
C PRO A 75 -6.29 -7.18 -1.91
N GLU A 76 -5.97 -7.10 -3.18
CA GLU A 76 -5.94 -5.86 -3.94
C GLU A 76 -6.79 -6.02 -5.19
N TRP A 77 -7.63 -5.04 -5.45
CA TRP A 77 -8.39 -4.96 -6.69
C TRP A 77 -7.75 -3.92 -7.58
N ILE A 78 -7.45 -4.32 -8.82
CA ILE A 78 -6.74 -3.51 -9.79
C ILE A 78 -7.66 -3.28 -11.00
N TYR A 79 -7.87 -2.00 -11.30
CA TYR A 79 -8.58 -1.57 -12.49
C TYR A 79 -7.60 -0.83 -13.40
N SER A 80 -7.40 -1.33 -14.60
CA SER A 80 -6.49 -0.73 -15.55
C SER A 80 -7.22 -0.28 -16.82
N ASN A 81 -6.76 0.82 -17.40
CA ASN A 81 -7.21 1.34 -18.66
C ASN A 81 -5.97 1.65 -19.50
N ALA A 82 -5.74 0.84 -20.52
CA ALA A 82 -4.62 0.98 -21.45
C ALA A 82 -5.16 0.96 -22.87
N TYR A 83 -4.85 2.00 -23.65
CA TYR A 83 -5.29 2.13 -25.06
C TYR A 83 -6.80 1.96 -25.24
N GLY A 84 -7.60 2.44 -24.28
CA GLY A 84 -9.06 2.29 -24.30
C GLY A 84 -9.58 0.93 -23.87
N ILE A 85 -8.70 -0.02 -23.54
CA ILE A 85 -9.07 -1.35 -23.05
C ILE A 85 -9.12 -1.32 -21.52
N LYS A 86 -10.29 -1.66 -20.98
CA LYS A 86 -10.53 -1.70 -19.53
C LYS A 86 -10.40 -3.13 -19.02
N MET A 87 -9.58 -3.33 -17.99
CA MET A 87 -9.39 -4.64 -17.39
C MET A 87 -9.48 -4.54 -15.87
N ASN A 88 -10.11 -5.57 -15.26
CA ASN A 88 -10.14 -5.75 -13.80
C ASN A 88 -9.33 -6.98 -13.46
N SER A 89 -8.57 -6.90 -12.37
CA SER A 89 -7.83 -8.03 -11.83
C SER A 89 -7.82 -8.00 -10.31
N VAL A 90 -7.57 -9.15 -9.71
CA VAL A 90 -7.42 -9.30 -8.26
C VAL A 90 -6.03 -9.82 -7.98
N ALA A 91 -5.41 -9.25 -6.97
CA ALA A 91 -4.09 -9.65 -6.51
C ALA A 91 -4.09 -9.92 -5.01
N GLY A 92 -3.09 -10.64 -4.55
CA GLY A 92 -2.76 -10.71 -3.14
C GLY A 92 -1.45 -9.97 -2.91
N GLU A 93 -1.32 -9.28 -1.80
CA GLU A 93 -0.10 -8.58 -1.48
C GLU A 93 0.37 -8.83 -0.05
N ILE A 94 1.69 -8.73 0.12
CA ILE A 94 2.36 -8.78 1.41
C ILE A 94 3.14 -7.49 1.55
N VAL A 95 2.92 -6.79 2.66
CA VAL A 95 3.43 -5.44 2.88
C VAL A 95 4.03 -5.33 4.27
N PRO A 96 5.36 -5.32 4.41
CA PRO A 96 5.98 -4.80 5.62
C PRO A 96 5.88 -3.28 5.63
N ASP A 97 5.56 -2.71 6.76
CA ASP A 97 5.33 -1.28 6.93
C ASP A 97 6.17 -0.77 8.11
N PHE A 98 6.98 0.25 7.83
CA PHE A 98 7.85 0.88 8.81
C PHE A 98 7.34 2.28 9.10
N MET A 99 6.96 2.52 10.34
CA MET A 99 6.40 3.80 10.78
C MET A 99 7.33 4.51 11.74
N PHE A 100 7.48 5.81 11.55
CA PHE A 100 8.31 6.68 12.38
C PHE A 100 7.49 7.89 12.78
N TRP A 101 7.28 8.06 14.07
CA TRP A 101 6.51 9.17 14.61
C TRP A 101 7.44 10.27 15.12
N SER A 102 7.07 11.52 14.89
CA SER A 102 7.85 12.67 15.35
C SER A 102 7.80 12.86 16.87
N SER A 103 6.78 12.29 17.52
CA SER A 103 6.62 12.38 18.97
C SER A 103 5.80 11.19 19.49
N LYS A 104 5.84 10.98 20.80
CA LYS A 104 5.04 9.95 21.48
C LYS A 104 3.53 10.14 21.35
N LYS A 105 3.10 11.31 20.91
CA LYS A 105 1.67 11.60 20.73
C LYS A 105 1.11 11.07 19.43
N HIS A 106 1.97 10.55 18.53
CA HIS A 106 1.58 9.97 17.24
C HIS A 106 0.66 10.88 16.41
N ARG A 107 0.97 12.17 16.37
CA ARG A 107 0.19 13.12 15.55
C ARG A 107 0.70 13.22 14.13
N PHE A 108 2.01 13.29 13.98
CA PHE A 108 2.68 13.33 12.69
C PHE A 108 3.84 12.38 12.67
N GLY A 109 4.01 11.75 11.53
CA GLY A 109 5.13 10.86 11.29
C GLY A 109 5.31 10.64 9.81
N TRP A 110 6.09 9.65 9.48
CA TRP A 110 6.32 9.22 8.10
C TRP A 110 6.47 7.71 8.06
N TYR A 111 6.20 7.15 6.90
CA TYR A 111 6.22 5.71 6.71
C TYR A 111 6.99 5.33 5.46
N LEU A 112 7.45 4.08 5.45
CA LEU A 112 8.06 3.44 4.31
C LEU A 112 7.48 2.02 4.22
N GLU A 113 6.95 1.68 3.05
CA GLU A 113 6.16 0.48 2.85
C GLU A 113 6.57 -0.23 1.56
N PRO A 114 7.57 -1.11 1.62
CA PRO A 114 7.84 -2.00 0.49
C PRO A 114 6.72 -3.04 0.38
N SER A 115 6.44 -3.49 -0.84
CA SER A 115 5.37 -4.44 -1.09
C SER A 115 5.77 -5.49 -2.13
N TYR A 116 5.16 -6.65 -2.01
CA TYR A 116 5.19 -7.71 -3.01
C TYR A 116 3.76 -8.08 -3.36
N GLU A 117 3.46 -8.11 -4.65
CA GLU A 117 2.14 -8.34 -5.18
C GLU A 117 2.16 -9.51 -6.17
N TYR A 118 1.14 -10.36 -6.08
CA TYR A 118 0.92 -11.46 -6.99
C TYR A 118 -0.49 -11.35 -7.58
N LYS A 119 -0.59 -11.16 -8.89
CA LYS A 119 -1.87 -11.12 -9.61
C LYS A 119 -2.39 -12.52 -9.88
N PHE A 120 -3.63 -12.77 -9.46
CA PHE A 120 -4.36 -13.99 -9.80
C PHE A 120 -5.04 -13.79 -11.15
N GLY A 121 -4.73 -14.62 -12.13
CA GLY A 121 -5.32 -14.53 -13.44
C GLY A 121 -4.36 -14.97 -14.54
N PRO A 122 -4.75 -14.80 -15.81
CA PRO A 122 -3.87 -15.13 -16.94
C PRO A 122 -2.56 -14.35 -16.84
N GLY A 123 -1.43 -15.07 -16.93
CA GLY A 123 -0.12 -14.46 -16.89
C GLY A 123 0.57 -14.46 -15.53
N HIS A 124 -0.14 -14.65 -14.42
CA HIS A 124 0.42 -14.74 -13.06
C HIS A 124 1.53 -13.71 -12.80
N GLU A 125 1.19 -12.43 -12.95
CA GLU A 125 2.16 -11.34 -12.88
C GLU A 125 2.64 -11.09 -11.44
N HIS A 126 3.95 -10.94 -11.27
CA HIS A 126 4.58 -10.56 -10.01
C HIS A 126 5.04 -9.11 -10.08
N SER A 127 4.82 -8.37 -9.01
CA SER A 127 5.26 -6.99 -8.91
C SER A 127 5.88 -6.72 -7.55
N ILE A 128 6.85 -5.83 -7.54
CA ILE A 128 7.37 -5.23 -6.31
C ILE A 128 7.06 -3.74 -6.32
N GLY A 129 6.83 -3.20 -5.14
CA GLY A 129 6.51 -1.80 -5.00
C GLY A 129 7.13 -1.20 -3.75
N ILE A 130 7.09 0.10 -3.70
CA ILE A 130 7.46 0.87 -2.52
C ILE A 130 6.55 2.07 -2.43
N SER A 131 6.03 2.34 -1.26
CA SER A 131 5.33 3.59 -0.99
C SER A 131 5.93 4.25 0.25
N GLY A 132 5.74 5.53 0.35
CA GLY A 132 6.23 6.31 1.47
C GLY A 132 5.56 7.67 1.51
N GLY A 133 5.49 8.25 2.68
CA GLY A 133 4.85 9.53 2.85
C GLY A 133 4.64 9.92 4.30
N LEU A 134 3.60 10.67 4.54
CA LEU A 134 3.25 11.24 5.83
C LEU A 134 2.16 10.43 6.52
N LEU A 135 2.34 10.28 7.82
CA LEU A 135 1.35 9.72 8.74
C LEU A 135 0.68 10.86 9.50
N ILE A 136 -0.64 10.83 9.53
CA ILE A 136 -1.43 11.77 10.32
C ILE A 136 -2.29 10.97 11.29
N GLY A 137 -1.99 11.12 12.57
CA GLY A 137 -2.77 10.49 13.62
C GLY A 137 -4.11 11.20 13.77
N ILE A 138 -5.20 10.44 13.78
CA ILE A 138 -6.54 10.95 14.04
C ILE A 138 -6.91 10.55 15.47
N PRO A 139 -7.21 11.51 16.35
CA PRO A 139 -7.57 11.20 17.73
C PRO A 139 -8.92 10.48 17.84
#